data_756014e181ed3da67289dce74fce8bc1
#
_entry.id   756014e181ed3da67289dce74fce8bc1
#
_cell.length_a   1.000
_cell.length_b   1.000
_cell.length_c   1.000
_cell.angle_alpha   90.00
_cell.angle_beta   90.00
_cell.angle_gamma   90.00
#
_symmetry.space_group_name_H-M   'P 1'
#
loop_
_entity.id
_entity.type
_entity.pdbx_description
1 polymer ?
#
loop_
_entity_poly.entity_id
_entity_poly.type
_entity_poly.pdbx_seq_one_letter_code
_entity_poly.pdbx_strand_id
1 'polypeptide(L)'
;MKVLVSDKLSPNGVAIFEKADGITVDVKTKLAPEELKAIIADYDGLVIRSATKVTAEIIEAASNLKVVGRAGSGLDNVDVQAATKKGIVVMNTPGGNTITTAEHALSMMLALSRKIPQATASMKSKKWEKSKFMGAEICKKTLGIVGIGLVGSVVADRAHGLKMNVIAFDPFLSPESADKLGVSLVTMDELLKRADYITIHAPKTNDTINLINKELFSKMKDGVFLINCARGGIVNENDLYDALKSGKVAGAALDVFEKEPPDADNPLLDCEEVICTPHLGASTEEAQEKVAVAVAEQMVDYLLHGTVMNAANVPSVASDVLQTLKPYLNLAERLGSFQGQIVTGGLQEVSIEYSGEVAEMNVEPITVSLLKGLLHPILQEDVNYVNAPVVAKDRGIKIIASKTSASEDFISLITLRVKTNKEESVIAGTIFGKSDPWIVQIDQFRIEAVPENYMLLFHTHDRPGVIGNIGTTLAKHSINISRMQFGREKVEGKSLLILSTDGSISNEIIEQMRELPHVISMSAIQI
;
A
#
# COMPACT_ATOMS: atom_id res chain seq x y z
N MET A 1 -5.78 -2.82 -22.94
CA MET A 1 -5.43 -3.63 -21.77
C MET A 1 -6.57 -4.57 -21.45
N LYS A 2 -6.33 -5.73 -20.86
CA LYS A 2 -7.34 -6.74 -20.63
C LYS A 2 -7.55 -6.99 -19.14
N VAL A 3 -8.80 -6.92 -18.65
CA VAL A 3 -9.16 -7.08 -17.25
C VAL A 3 -10.04 -8.30 -17.07
N LEU A 4 -9.70 -9.16 -16.10
CA LEU A 4 -10.52 -10.29 -15.67
C LEU A 4 -11.28 -9.95 -14.40
N VAL A 5 -12.59 -10.15 -14.41
CA VAL A 5 -13.46 -10.11 -13.22
C VAL A 5 -13.78 -11.55 -12.85
N SER A 6 -13.15 -12.08 -11.77
CA SER A 6 -13.26 -13.49 -11.39
C SER A 6 -14.29 -13.78 -10.31
N ASP A 7 -14.80 -12.75 -9.62
CA ASP A 7 -15.90 -12.84 -8.66
C ASP A 7 -17.11 -12.02 -9.11
N LYS A 8 -18.28 -12.33 -8.57
CA LYS A 8 -19.51 -11.56 -8.87
C LYS A 8 -19.34 -10.10 -8.43
N LEU A 9 -19.28 -9.20 -9.40
CA LEU A 9 -19.20 -7.75 -9.22
C LEU A 9 -20.54 -7.09 -9.57
N SER A 10 -20.84 -5.92 -8.97
CA SER A 10 -22.01 -5.13 -9.38
C SER A 10 -21.90 -4.74 -10.87
N PRO A 11 -23.03 -4.78 -11.62
CA PRO A 11 -23.05 -4.37 -13.02
C PRO A 11 -22.50 -2.95 -13.25
N ASN A 12 -22.69 -2.03 -12.32
CA ASN A 12 -22.18 -0.67 -12.40
C ASN A 12 -20.65 -0.64 -12.36
N GLY A 13 -20.00 -1.50 -11.57
CA GLY A 13 -18.54 -1.65 -11.57
C GLY A 13 -18.00 -2.24 -12.87
N VAL A 14 -18.68 -3.24 -13.45
CA VAL A 14 -18.30 -3.82 -14.76
C VAL A 14 -18.43 -2.78 -15.87
N ALA A 15 -19.52 -2.00 -15.87
CA ALA A 15 -19.78 -0.96 -16.85
C ALA A 15 -18.71 0.15 -16.91
N ILE A 16 -17.98 0.38 -15.81
CA ILE A 16 -16.85 1.33 -15.78
C ILE A 16 -15.72 0.82 -16.67
N PHE A 17 -15.36 -0.47 -16.56
CA PHE A 17 -14.34 -1.08 -17.42
C PHE A 17 -14.79 -1.11 -18.88
N GLU A 18 -16.06 -1.44 -19.17
CA GLU A 18 -16.61 -1.50 -20.51
C GLU A 18 -16.63 -0.15 -21.23
N LYS A 19 -16.78 0.96 -20.47
CA LYS A 19 -16.78 2.33 -20.98
C LYS A 19 -15.38 2.93 -21.12
N ALA A 20 -14.37 2.31 -20.54
CA ALA A 20 -13.01 2.85 -20.56
C ALA A 20 -12.32 2.52 -21.89
N ASP A 21 -12.01 3.54 -22.68
CA ASP A 21 -11.30 3.38 -23.96
C ASP A 21 -9.93 2.73 -23.71
N GLY A 22 -9.63 1.66 -24.45
CA GLY A 22 -8.38 0.92 -24.35
C GLY A 22 -8.40 -0.21 -23.30
N ILE A 23 -9.53 -0.47 -22.64
CA ILE A 23 -9.73 -1.60 -21.73
C ILE A 23 -10.78 -2.56 -22.32
N THR A 24 -10.48 -3.86 -22.24
CA THR A 24 -11.44 -4.94 -22.51
C THR A 24 -11.66 -5.71 -21.22
N VAL A 25 -12.89 -6.03 -20.86
CA VAL A 25 -13.22 -6.75 -19.63
C VAL A 25 -13.85 -8.10 -19.95
N ASP A 26 -13.32 -9.16 -19.31
CA ASP A 26 -13.88 -10.51 -19.32
C ASP A 26 -14.46 -10.80 -17.91
N VAL A 27 -15.73 -11.22 -17.86
CA VAL A 27 -16.37 -11.63 -16.60
C VAL A 27 -16.47 -13.17 -16.59
N LYS A 28 -15.59 -13.81 -15.80
CA LYS A 28 -15.53 -15.28 -15.67
C LYS A 28 -15.52 -15.64 -14.18
N THR A 29 -16.69 -15.83 -13.62
CA THR A 29 -16.87 -16.12 -12.19
C THR A 29 -16.82 -17.62 -11.87
N LYS A 30 -16.46 -17.95 -10.62
CA LYS A 30 -16.39 -19.33 -10.12
C LYS A 30 -15.30 -20.19 -10.79
N LEU A 31 -14.21 -19.57 -11.23
CA LEU A 31 -13.05 -20.29 -11.74
C LEU A 31 -12.41 -21.12 -10.62
N ALA A 32 -12.11 -22.38 -10.91
CA ALA A 32 -11.24 -23.15 -10.04
C ALA A 32 -9.80 -22.57 -10.05
N PRO A 33 -8.99 -22.76 -9.00
CA PRO A 33 -7.63 -22.22 -8.94
C PRO A 33 -6.78 -22.56 -10.16
N GLU A 34 -6.87 -23.78 -10.65
CA GLU A 34 -6.12 -24.26 -11.85
C GLU A 34 -6.62 -23.59 -13.14
N GLU A 35 -7.92 -23.33 -13.25
CA GLU A 35 -8.50 -22.60 -14.39
C GLU A 35 -8.02 -21.15 -14.40
N LEU A 36 -8.04 -20.48 -13.23
CA LEU A 36 -7.53 -19.11 -13.10
C LEU A 36 -6.04 -19.06 -13.45
N LYS A 37 -5.24 -20.00 -12.94
CA LYS A 37 -3.80 -20.12 -13.22
C LYS A 37 -3.52 -20.28 -14.71
N ALA A 38 -4.35 -21.03 -15.42
CA ALA A 38 -4.16 -21.29 -16.85
C ALA A 38 -4.40 -20.05 -17.75
N ILE A 39 -5.22 -19.10 -17.31
CA ILE A 39 -5.62 -17.96 -18.15
C ILE A 39 -5.07 -16.61 -17.69
N ILE A 40 -4.57 -16.51 -16.45
CA ILE A 40 -4.22 -15.22 -15.85
C ILE A 40 -3.10 -14.48 -16.58
N ALA A 41 -2.22 -15.21 -17.26
CA ALA A 41 -1.14 -14.64 -18.07
C ALA A 41 -1.62 -13.72 -19.20
N ASP A 42 -2.88 -13.85 -19.65
CA ASP A 42 -3.46 -13.06 -20.74
C ASP A 42 -4.03 -11.71 -20.27
N TYR A 43 -3.99 -11.42 -18.95
CA TYR A 43 -4.65 -10.25 -18.38
C TYR A 43 -3.67 -9.26 -17.75
N ASP A 44 -3.94 -7.95 -17.94
CA ASP A 44 -3.24 -6.84 -17.30
C ASP A 44 -3.80 -6.53 -15.90
N GLY A 45 -5.08 -6.81 -15.64
CA GLY A 45 -5.77 -6.56 -14.38
C GLY A 45 -6.66 -7.72 -13.94
N LEU A 46 -6.72 -7.96 -12.63
CA LEU A 46 -7.59 -8.96 -12.00
C LEU A 46 -8.46 -8.31 -10.94
N VAL A 47 -9.78 -8.40 -11.09
CA VAL A 47 -10.76 -7.95 -10.10
C VAL A 47 -11.30 -9.14 -9.34
N ILE A 48 -11.20 -9.08 -8.00
CA ILE A 48 -11.68 -10.13 -7.10
C ILE A 48 -12.56 -9.57 -5.98
N ARG A 49 -13.23 -10.46 -5.28
CA ARG A 49 -13.82 -10.24 -3.97
C ARG A 49 -13.27 -11.24 -2.96
N SER A 50 -14.12 -11.94 -2.23
CA SER A 50 -13.72 -12.90 -1.19
C SER A 50 -13.62 -14.35 -1.69
N ALA A 51 -14.24 -14.73 -2.81
CA ALA A 51 -14.28 -16.11 -3.26
C ALA A 51 -12.98 -16.52 -3.98
N THR A 52 -12.42 -15.65 -4.79
CA THR A 52 -11.13 -15.92 -5.48
C THR A 52 -9.96 -15.72 -4.53
N LYS A 53 -9.06 -16.70 -4.43
CA LYS A 53 -7.78 -16.60 -3.71
C LYS A 53 -6.65 -16.37 -4.72
N VAL A 54 -5.89 -15.31 -4.54
CA VAL A 54 -4.73 -14.97 -5.37
C VAL A 54 -3.47 -15.40 -4.62
N THR A 55 -3.09 -16.65 -4.82
CA THR A 55 -1.92 -17.27 -4.17
C THR A 55 -0.63 -16.93 -4.90
N ALA A 56 0.53 -17.20 -4.27
CA ALA A 56 1.84 -17.04 -4.90
C ALA A 56 1.93 -17.80 -6.25
N GLU A 57 1.32 -18.97 -6.36
CA GLU A 57 1.33 -19.76 -7.61
C GLU A 57 0.56 -19.07 -8.75
N ILE A 58 -0.58 -18.43 -8.44
CA ILE A 58 -1.35 -17.66 -9.42
C ILE A 58 -0.57 -16.41 -9.85
N ILE A 59 0.05 -15.73 -8.89
CA ILE A 59 0.90 -14.57 -9.14
C ILE A 59 2.09 -14.95 -10.02
N GLU A 60 2.75 -16.09 -9.76
CA GLU A 60 3.87 -16.57 -10.56
C GLU A 60 3.46 -16.83 -12.01
N ALA A 61 2.28 -17.41 -12.25
CA ALA A 61 1.74 -17.65 -13.58
C ALA A 61 1.33 -16.39 -14.33
N ALA A 62 1.10 -15.27 -13.62
CA ALA A 62 0.55 -14.02 -14.14
C ALA A 62 1.64 -13.13 -14.77
N SER A 63 2.14 -13.48 -15.97
CA SER A 63 3.26 -12.78 -16.62
C SER A 63 2.96 -11.34 -17.05
N ASN A 64 1.71 -11.02 -17.38
CA ASN A 64 1.31 -9.69 -17.85
C ASN A 64 0.56 -8.86 -16.80
N LEU A 65 0.25 -9.45 -15.63
CA LEU A 65 -0.58 -8.82 -14.62
C LEU A 65 0.14 -7.63 -13.98
N LYS A 66 -0.51 -6.48 -13.98
CA LYS A 66 -0.03 -5.20 -13.41
C LYS A 66 -0.73 -4.85 -12.11
N VAL A 67 -2.01 -5.26 -11.97
CA VAL A 67 -2.82 -4.89 -10.82
C VAL A 67 -3.82 -5.97 -10.43
N VAL A 68 -3.96 -6.17 -9.12
CA VAL A 68 -5.05 -6.92 -8.50
C VAL A 68 -5.91 -5.93 -7.72
N GLY A 69 -7.18 -5.81 -8.08
CA GLY A 69 -8.16 -4.98 -7.37
C GLY A 69 -9.14 -5.84 -6.58
N ARG A 70 -9.16 -5.69 -5.25
CA ARG A 70 -10.15 -6.35 -4.40
C ARG A 70 -11.30 -5.41 -4.07
N ALA A 71 -12.50 -5.74 -4.52
CA ALA A 71 -13.73 -5.04 -4.15
C ALA A 71 -14.10 -5.37 -2.69
N GLY A 72 -13.51 -4.63 -1.75
CA GLY A 72 -13.64 -4.80 -0.30
C GLY A 72 -12.40 -4.33 0.46
N SER A 73 -12.46 -4.25 1.79
CA SER A 73 -11.40 -3.64 2.61
C SER A 73 -10.26 -4.61 2.97
N GLY A 74 -10.55 -5.90 3.24
CA GLY A 74 -9.51 -6.88 3.62
C GLY A 74 -8.73 -7.38 2.41
N LEU A 75 -7.55 -7.96 2.63
CA LEU A 75 -6.70 -8.55 1.59
C LEU A 75 -6.26 -9.98 1.96
N ASP A 76 -6.97 -10.61 2.88
CA ASP A 76 -6.63 -11.92 3.44
C ASP A 76 -6.57 -13.04 2.38
N ASN A 77 -7.19 -12.84 1.23
CA ASN A 77 -7.21 -13.78 0.10
C ASN A 77 -6.23 -13.41 -1.03
N VAL A 78 -5.29 -12.48 -0.79
CA VAL A 78 -4.24 -12.10 -1.75
C VAL A 78 -2.87 -12.24 -1.09
N ASP A 79 -1.95 -12.95 -1.72
CA ASP A 79 -0.55 -12.95 -1.32
C ASP A 79 0.13 -11.64 -1.77
N VAL A 80 0.00 -10.62 -0.89
CA VAL A 80 0.53 -9.29 -1.15
C VAL A 80 2.05 -9.29 -1.28
N GLN A 81 2.76 -10.19 -0.57
CA GLN A 81 4.22 -10.26 -0.62
C GLN A 81 4.70 -10.81 -1.99
N ALA A 82 4.07 -11.88 -2.47
CA ALA A 82 4.37 -12.42 -3.79
C ALA A 82 4.06 -11.40 -4.90
N ALA A 83 2.89 -10.71 -4.80
CA ALA A 83 2.51 -9.65 -5.73
C ALA A 83 3.55 -8.52 -5.75
N THR A 84 4.01 -8.10 -4.57
CA THR A 84 5.03 -7.04 -4.44
C THR A 84 6.35 -7.45 -5.10
N LYS A 85 6.85 -8.65 -4.85
CA LYS A 85 8.09 -9.16 -5.47
C LYS A 85 7.99 -9.17 -6.99
N LYS A 86 6.82 -9.51 -7.53
CA LYS A 86 6.57 -9.53 -8.97
C LYS A 86 6.23 -8.16 -9.56
N GLY A 87 6.15 -7.12 -8.73
CA GLY A 87 5.85 -5.76 -9.17
C GLY A 87 4.37 -5.51 -9.50
N ILE A 88 3.47 -6.34 -8.98
CA ILE A 88 2.02 -6.21 -9.18
C ILE A 88 1.43 -5.34 -8.09
N VAL A 89 0.70 -4.30 -8.47
CA VAL A 89 -0.04 -3.43 -7.52
C VAL A 89 -1.23 -4.19 -6.94
N VAL A 90 -1.41 -4.12 -5.63
CA VAL A 90 -2.59 -4.68 -4.95
C VAL A 90 -3.42 -3.55 -4.36
N MET A 91 -4.61 -3.34 -4.91
CA MET A 91 -5.56 -2.30 -4.50
C MET A 91 -6.75 -2.89 -3.77
N ASN A 92 -7.28 -2.14 -2.81
CA ASN A 92 -8.54 -2.45 -2.14
C ASN A 92 -9.45 -1.22 -2.08
N THR A 93 -10.60 -1.34 -1.41
CA THR A 93 -11.57 -0.24 -1.26
C THR A 93 -11.83 0.02 0.23
N PRO A 94 -10.89 0.68 0.95
CA PRO A 94 -11.06 0.99 2.36
C PRO A 94 -12.25 1.91 2.55
N GLY A 95 -13.04 1.65 3.61
CA GLY A 95 -14.20 2.47 3.93
C GLY A 95 -15.49 2.15 3.14
N GLY A 96 -15.40 1.37 2.06
CA GLY A 96 -16.56 1.06 1.21
C GLY A 96 -17.68 0.30 1.93
N ASN A 97 -17.33 -0.51 2.92
CA ASN A 97 -18.26 -1.31 3.73
C ASN A 97 -18.33 -0.89 5.22
N THR A 98 -17.81 0.28 5.56
CA THR A 98 -17.73 0.73 6.97
C THR A 98 -19.07 0.76 7.66
N ILE A 99 -20.06 1.42 7.06
CA ILE A 99 -21.42 1.56 7.63
C ILE A 99 -22.09 0.19 7.76
N THR A 100 -22.05 -0.61 6.71
CA THR A 100 -22.67 -1.93 6.64
C THR A 100 -22.11 -2.87 7.71
N THR A 101 -20.79 -2.92 7.87
CA THR A 101 -20.16 -3.76 8.90
C THR A 101 -20.51 -3.28 10.31
N ALA A 102 -20.54 -1.96 10.54
CA ALA A 102 -20.93 -1.42 11.84
C ALA A 102 -22.40 -1.73 12.19
N GLU A 103 -23.30 -1.59 11.24
CA GLU A 103 -24.72 -1.93 11.41
C GLU A 103 -24.93 -3.42 11.61
N HIS A 104 -24.16 -4.26 10.91
CA HIS A 104 -24.20 -5.71 11.11
C HIS A 104 -23.75 -6.08 12.53
N ALA A 105 -22.64 -5.53 13.03
CA ALA A 105 -22.16 -5.78 14.39
C ALA A 105 -23.18 -5.39 15.46
N LEU A 106 -23.84 -4.24 15.29
CA LEU A 106 -24.91 -3.80 16.19
C LEU A 106 -26.16 -4.68 16.09
N SER A 107 -26.53 -5.10 14.89
CA SER A 107 -27.64 -6.03 14.66
C SER A 107 -27.38 -7.38 15.34
N MET A 108 -26.16 -7.89 15.22
CA MET A 108 -25.73 -9.11 15.91
C MET A 108 -25.75 -8.93 17.44
N MET A 109 -25.25 -7.80 17.95
CA MET A 109 -25.29 -7.47 19.39
C MET A 109 -26.73 -7.46 19.93
N LEU A 110 -27.65 -6.80 19.23
CA LEU A 110 -29.06 -6.72 19.62
C LEU A 110 -29.76 -8.08 19.51
N ALA A 111 -29.49 -8.83 18.44
CA ALA A 111 -30.06 -10.17 18.24
C ALA A 111 -29.58 -11.15 19.32
N LEU A 112 -28.29 -11.09 19.70
CA LEU A 112 -27.70 -11.86 20.79
C LEU A 112 -28.34 -11.50 22.14
N SER A 113 -28.42 -10.20 22.48
CA SER A 113 -28.99 -9.70 23.72
C SER A 113 -30.43 -10.13 23.95
N ARG A 114 -31.21 -10.27 22.86
CA ARG A 114 -32.62 -10.57 22.89
C ARG A 114 -32.94 -12.00 22.46
N LYS A 115 -31.94 -12.86 22.20
CA LYS A 115 -32.07 -14.25 21.76
C LYS A 115 -33.00 -14.41 20.54
N ILE A 116 -32.94 -13.44 19.59
CA ILE A 116 -33.89 -13.38 18.45
C ILE A 116 -33.81 -14.63 17.56
N PRO A 117 -32.64 -15.14 17.14
CA PRO A 117 -32.56 -16.32 16.30
C PRO A 117 -33.14 -17.56 16.94
N GLN A 118 -32.86 -17.80 18.21
CA GLN A 118 -33.36 -18.95 18.97
C GLN A 118 -34.90 -18.87 19.15
N ALA A 119 -35.41 -17.69 19.51
CA ALA A 119 -36.84 -17.46 19.63
C ALA A 119 -37.56 -17.66 18.29
N THR A 120 -36.98 -17.19 17.19
CA THR A 120 -37.50 -17.38 15.84
C THR A 120 -37.54 -18.87 15.46
N ALA A 121 -36.47 -19.62 15.75
CA ALA A 121 -36.41 -21.06 15.49
C ALA A 121 -37.49 -21.83 16.29
N SER A 122 -37.71 -21.48 17.57
CA SER A 122 -38.78 -22.04 18.40
C SER A 122 -40.16 -21.77 17.78
N MET A 123 -40.43 -20.52 17.38
CA MET A 123 -41.71 -20.16 16.75
C MET A 123 -41.94 -20.90 15.41
N LYS A 124 -40.92 -21.01 14.56
CA LYS A 124 -40.98 -21.79 13.31
C LYS A 124 -41.20 -23.28 13.57
N SER A 125 -40.71 -23.79 14.71
CA SER A 125 -40.98 -25.15 15.20
C SER A 125 -42.34 -25.28 15.89
N LYS A 126 -43.24 -24.27 15.80
CA LYS A 126 -44.58 -24.21 16.39
C LYS A 126 -44.60 -24.31 17.93
N LYS A 127 -43.51 -23.87 18.60
CA LYS A 127 -43.38 -23.85 20.05
C LYS A 127 -43.51 -22.43 20.58
N TRP A 128 -44.29 -22.25 21.67
CA TRP A 128 -44.47 -20.98 22.36
C TRP A 128 -43.78 -21.02 23.73
N GLU A 129 -42.47 -20.77 23.74
CA GLU A 129 -41.60 -20.97 24.92
C GLU A 129 -41.09 -19.64 25.51
N LYS A 130 -41.97 -18.68 25.77
CA LYS A 130 -41.63 -17.29 26.16
C LYS A 130 -40.58 -17.20 27.29
N SER A 131 -40.66 -18.06 28.29
CA SER A 131 -39.78 -18.03 29.48
C SER A 131 -38.31 -18.41 29.17
N LYS A 132 -38.07 -19.17 28.08
CA LYS A 132 -36.70 -19.58 27.69
C LYS A 132 -35.89 -18.45 27.07
N PHE A 133 -36.55 -17.43 26.53
CA PHE A 133 -35.91 -16.37 25.73
C PHE A 133 -35.87 -15.04 26.47
N MET A 134 -35.66 -15.09 27.82
CA MET A 134 -35.42 -13.89 28.59
C MET A 134 -34.06 -13.31 28.17
N GLY A 135 -34.08 -12.04 27.70
CA GLY A 135 -32.92 -11.32 27.23
C GLY A 135 -32.45 -10.25 28.19
N ALA A 136 -31.45 -9.48 27.77
CA ALA A 136 -30.86 -8.37 28.48
C ALA A 136 -31.17 -7.03 27.78
N GLU A 137 -31.31 -5.96 28.57
CA GLU A 137 -31.33 -4.58 28.05
C GLU A 137 -29.89 -4.07 27.86
N ILE A 138 -29.66 -3.32 26.79
CA ILE A 138 -28.36 -2.72 26.50
C ILE A 138 -28.22 -1.28 27.03
N CYS A 139 -29.34 -0.62 27.31
CA CYS A 139 -29.37 0.74 27.84
C CYS A 139 -28.54 0.87 29.12
N LYS A 140 -27.66 1.88 29.18
CA LYS A 140 -26.71 2.15 30.28
C LYS A 140 -25.67 1.03 30.54
N LYS A 141 -25.64 -0.02 29.70
CA LYS A 141 -24.55 -1.01 29.73
C LYS A 141 -23.29 -0.42 29.12
N THR A 142 -22.14 -0.95 29.50
CA THR A 142 -20.85 -0.53 28.96
C THR A 142 -20.47 -1.37 27.76
N LEU A 143 -20.28 -0.70 26.62
CA LEU A 143 -19.70 -1.29 25.41
C LEU A 143 -18.22 -1.00 25.36
N GLY A 144 -17.40 -2.07 25.39
CA GLY A 144 -15.96 -2.01 25.13
C GLY A 144 -15.67 -2.25 23.66
N ILE A 145 -15.04 -1.29 22.99
CA ILE A 145 -14.67 -1.38 21.56
C ILE A 145 -13.17 -1.63 21.48
N VAL A 146 -12.78 -2.76 20.88
CA VAL A 146 -11.38 -3.09 20.60
C VAL A 146 -11.07 -2.70 19.14
N GLY A 147 -10.32 -1.59 18.97
CA GLY A 147 -10.08 -0.97 17.67
C GLY A 147 -11.16 0.06 17.30
N ILE A 148 -10.79 1.35 17.32
CA ILE A 148 -11.72 2.45 17.02
C ILE A 148 -11.35 3.17 15.72
N GLY A 149 -11.05 2.37 14.68
CA GLY A 149 -10.89 2.84 13.31
C GLY A 149 -12.23 3.22 12.65
N LEU A 150 -12.30 3.13 11.33
CA LEU A 150 -13.50 3.53 10.57
C LEU A 150 -14.78 2.83 11.04
N VAL A 151 -14.75 1.51 11.24
CA VAL A 151 -15.94 0.73 11.67
C VAL A 151 -16.25 0.98 13.14
N GLY A 152 -15.24 0.92 14.01
CA GLY A 152 -15.40 1.10 15.46
C GLY A 152 -15.96 2.48 15.81
N SER A 153 -15.58 3.54 15.09
CA SER A 153 -16.12 4.89 15.30
C SER A 153 -17.61 5.00 14.95
N VAL A 154 -18.05 4.33 13.89
CA VAL A 154 -19.48 4.27 13.52
C VAL A 154 -20.27 3.45 14.55
N VAL A 155 -19.71 2.34 15.05
CA VAL A 155 -20.32 1.56 16.14
C VAL A 155 -20.46 2.41 17.41
N ALA A 156 -19.43 3.18 17.78
CA ALA A 156 -19.45 4.07 18.94
C ALA A 156 -20.56 5.11 18.83
N ASP A 157 -20.67 5.81 17.69
CA ASP A 157 -21.72 6.81 17.42
C ASP A 157 -23.14 6.22 17.62
N ARG A 158 -23.39 5.06 17.03
CA ARG A 158 -24.70 4.39 17.13
C ARG A 158 -24.99 3.83 18.52
N ALA A 159 -23.95 3.35 19.23
CA ALA A 159 -24.09 2.89 20.60
C ALA A 159 -24.46 4.02 21.57
N HIS A 160 -23.96 5.25 21.35
CA HIS A 160 -24.42 6.44 22.06
C HIS A 160 -25.90 6.71 21.80
N GLY A 161 -26.37 6.57 20.56
CA GLY A 161 -27.79 6.63 20.22
C GLY A 161 -28.64 5.64 21.01
N LEU A 162 -28.11 4.43 21.26
CA LEU A 162 -28.71 3.38 22.07
C LEU A 162 -28.55 3.59 23.59
N LYS A 163 -27.97 4.72 24.00
CA LYS A 163 -27.72 5.11 25.40
C LYS A 163 -26.80 4.14 26.16
N MET A 164 -25.83 3.55 25.47
CA MET A 164 -24.75 2.78 26.09
C MET A 164 -23.62 3.72 26.58
N ASN A 165 -22.85 3.25 27.55
CA ASN A 165 -21.58 3.86 27.92
C ASN A 165 -20.50 3.27 27.03
N VAL A 166 -19.78 4.08 26.24
CA VAL A 166 -18.78 3.60 25.30
C VAL A 166 -17.39 3.85 25.83
N ILE A 167 -16.59 2.79 25.93
CA ILE A 167 -15.15 2.82 26.21
C ILE A 167 -14.41 2.12 25.10
N ALA A 168 -13.18 2.54 24.79
CA ALA A 168 -12.41 1.94 23.72
C ALA A 168 -10.96 1.69 24.10
N PHE A 169 -10.39 0.66 23.49
CA PHE A 169 -8.96 0.41 23.45
C PHE A 169 -8.48 0.50 21.99
N ASP A 170 -7.56 1.42 21.74
CA ASP A 170 -6.85 1.54 20.46
C ASP A 170 -5.45 2.12 20.74
N PRO A 171 -4.36 1.41 20.43
CA PRO A 171 -3.00 1.89 20.71
C PRO A 171 -2.55 3.03 19.79
N PHE A 172 -3.31 3.33 18.72
CA PHE A 172 -2.95 4.32 17.70
C PHE A 172 -3.82 5.58 17.74
N LEU A 173 -4.89 5.58 18.54
CA LEU A 173 -5.80 6.73 18.61
C LEU A 173 -5.30 7.75 19.63
N SER A 174 -5.25 9.04 19.23
CA SER A 174 -4.93 10.11 20.18
C SER A 174 -6.12 10.41 21.11
N PRO A 175 -5.84 10.89 22.35
CA PRO A 175 -6.89 11.32 23.27
C PRO A 175 -7.85 12.36 22.68
N GLU A 176 -7.32 13.33 21.92
CA GLU A 176 -8.13 14.38 21.27
C GLU A 176 -9.10 13.80 20.22
N SER A 177 -8.67 12.73 19.53
CA SER A 177 -9.53 12.06 18.55
C SER A 177 -10.61 11.22 19.24
N ALA A 178 -10.29 10.60 20.38
CA ALA A 178 -11.26 9.86 21.19
C ALA A 178 -12.33 10.80 21.77
N ASP A 179 -11.93 11.97 22.26
CA ASP A 179 -12.86 12.99 22.78
C ASP A 179 -13.84 13.47 21.71
N LYS A 180 -13.38 13.67 20.47
CA LYS A 180 -14.25 14.05 19.33
C LYS A 180 -15.29 12.98 19.01
N LEU A 181 -14.98 11.72 19.26
CA LEU A 181 -15.89 10.58 19.09
C LEU A 181 -16.79 10.37 20.33
N GLY A 182 -16.60 11.14 21.41
CA GLY A 182 -17.31 10.98 22.67
C GLY A 182 -16.98 9.69 23.39
N VAL A 183 -15.79 9.11 23.17
CA VAL A 183 -15.39 7.79 23.67
C VAL A 183 -14.31 7.95 24.72
N SER A 184 -14.45 7.21 25.83
CA SER A 184 -13.38 7.14 26.84
C SER A 184 -12.32 6.13 26.42
N LEU A 185 -11.12 6.62 26.09
CA LEU A 185 -9.97 5.76 25.81
C LEU A 185 -9.42 5.16 27.11
N VAL A 186 -9.29 3.84 27.13
CA VAL A 186 -8.86 3.08 28.31
C VAL A 186 -7.82 2.01 27.95
N THR A 187 -7.11 1.48 28.95
CA THR A 187 -6.25 0.31 28.74
C THR A 187 -7.07 -0.94 28.46
N MET A 188 -6.44 -1.96 27.84
CA MET A 188 -7.11 -3.25 27.59
C MET A 188 -7.64 -3.84 28.90
N ASP A 189 -6.85 -3.87 29.96
CA ASP A 189 -7.25 -4.41 31.25
C ASP A 189 -8.46 -3.66 31.86
N GLU A 190 -8.54 -2.35 31.71
CA GLU A 190 -9.69 -1.56 32.14
C GLU A 190 -10.93 -1.86 31.29
N LEU A 191 -10.78 -1.98 29.98
CA LEU A 191 -11.87 -2.35 29.08
C LEU A 191 -12.48 -3.69 29.49
N LEU A 192 -11.64 -4.71 29.67
CA LEU A 192 -12.07 -6.06 30.04
C LEU A 192 -12.83 -6.08 31.39
N LYS A 193 -12.37 -5.33 32.38
CA LYS A 193 -12.99 -5.25 33.71
C LYS A 193 -14.31 -4.49 33.73
N ARG A 194 -14.51 -3.54 32.81
CA ARG A 194 -15.65 -2.61 32.82
C ARG A 194 -16.75 -2.97 31.83
N ALA A 195 -16.39 -3.61 30.71
CA ALA A 195 -17.33 -3.88 29.63
C ALA A 195 -18.37 -4.96 29.98
N ASP A 196 -19.63 -4.71 29.67
CA ASP A 196 -20.71 -5.69 29.67
C ASP A 196 -20.83 -6.35 28.29
N TYR A 197 -20.45 -5.63 27.24
CA TYR A 197 -20.36 -6.05 25.85
C TYR A 197 -18.98 -5.69 25.31
N ILE A 198 -18.35 -6.59 24.58
CA ILE A 198 -17.08 -6.34 23.89
C ILE A 198 -17.29 -6.59 22.41
N THR A 199 -16.96 -5.58 21.57
CA THR A 199 -17.00 -5.70 20.12
C THR A 199 -15.64 -5.43 19.51
N ILE A 200 -15.23 -6.24 18.53
CA ILE A 200 -13.90 -6.23 17.94
C ILE A 200 -13.98 -5.61 16.56
N HIS A 201 -13.12 -4.60 16.31
CA HIS A 201 -12.98 -3.89 15.03
C HIS A 201 -11.51 -3.64 14.68
N ALA A 202 -10.62 -4.50 15.15
CA ALA A 202 -9.20 -4.48 14.84
C ALA A 202 -8.87 -5.29 13.58
N PRO A 203 -7.81 -4.96 12.83
CA PRO A 203 -7.31 -5.79 11.75
C PRO A 203 -6.65 -7.07 12.29
N LYS A 204 -6.54 -8.11 11.46
CA LYS A 204 -5.75 -9.31 11.78
C LYS A 204 -4.29 -9.05 11.43
N THR A 205 -3.45 -9.00 12.45
CA THR A 205 -1.99 -8.83 12.35
C THR A 205 -1.31 -9.83 13.27
N ASN A 206 0.02 -9.89 13.23
CA ASN A 206 0.76 -10.74 14.18
C ASN A 206 0.47 -10.40 15.64
N ASP A 207 0.18 -9.14 15.95
CA ASP A 207 -0.10 -8.69 17.33
C ASP A 207 -1.57 -8.93 17.75
N THR A 208 -2.47 -9.17 16.79
CA THR A 208 -3.91 -9.36 17.05
C THR A 208 -4.38 -10.80 16.84
N ILE A 209 -3.54 -11.68 16.30
CA ILE A 209 -3.84 -13.13 16.26
C ILE A 209 -3.92 -13.65 17.68
N ASN A 210 -5.05 -14.33 18.01
CA ASN A 210 -5.36 -14.83 19.36
C ASN A 210 -5.26 -13.74 20.44
N LEU A 211 -5.55 -12.49 20.08
CA LEU A 211 -5.58 -11.38 21.03
C LEU A 211 -6.53 -11.68 22.20
N ILE A 212 -7.75 -12.11 21.87
CA ILE A 212 -8.73 -12.53 22.89
C ILE A 212 -8.56 -14.03 23.12
N ASN A 213 -7.88 -14.36 24.19
CA ASN A 213 -7.50 -15.70 24.59
C ASN A 213 -7.92 -15.99 26.05
N LYS A 214 -7.60 -17.18 26.55
CA LYS A 214 -7.95 -17.64 27.89
C LYS A 214 -7.53 -16.65 29.01
N GLU A 215 -6.35 -16.04 28.88
CA GLU A 215 -5.88 -15.06 29.86
C GLU A 215 -6.81 -13.83 29.89
N LEU A 216 -7.13 -13.26 28.70
CA LEU A 216 -7.98 -12.10 28.62
C LEU A 216 -9.43 -12.43 29.00
N PHE A 217 -9.96 -13.60 28.64
CA PHE A 217 -11.27 -14.05 29.14
C PHE A 217 -11.32 -14.05 30.66
N SER A 218 -10.27 -14.51 31.35
CA SER A 218 -10.23 -14.54 32.82
C SER A 218 -10.38 -13.15 33.45
N LYS A 219 -9.93 -12.08 32.78
CA LYS A 219 -9.99 -10.69 33.25
C LYS A 219 -11.31 -9.99 32.98
N MET A 220 -12.18 -10.56 32.12
CA MET A 220 -13.48 -9.99 31.78
C MET A 220 -14.47 -10.09 32.94
N LYS A 221 -15.57 -9.34 32.87
CA LYS A 221 -16.72 -9.54 33.75
C LYS A 221 -17.33 -10.91 33.52
N ASP A 222 -17.87 -11.52 34.58
CA ASP A 222 -18.71 -12.71 34.47
C ASP A 222 -20.00 -12.34 33.72
N GLY A 223 -20.37 -13.15 32.74
CA GLY A 223 -21.56 -12.92 31.94
C GLY A 223 -21.40 -11.83 30.85
N VAL A 224 -20.17 -11.51 30.43
CA VAL A 224 -19.90 -10.60 29.32
C VAL A 224 -20.42 -11.16 27.99
N PHE A 225 -20.81 -10.27 27.08
CA PHE A 225 -21.16 -10.63 25.70
C PHE A 225 -20.03 -10.25 24.75
N LEU A 226 -19.68 -11.12 23.81
CA LEU A 226 -18.63 -10.90 22.83
C LEU A 226 -19.18 -10.82 21.41
N ILE A 227 -18.74 -9.82 20.64
CA ILE A 227 -19.12 -9.63 19.23
C ILE A 227 -17.87 -9.57 18.37
N ASN A 228 -17.76 -10.44 17.36
CA ASN A 228 -16.68 -10.41 16.39
C ASN A 228 -17.25 -10.42 14.95
N CYS A 229 -17.28 -9.23 14.34
CA CYS A 229 -17.57 -9.01 12.92
C CYS A 229 -16.35 -8.42 12.20
N ALA A 230 -15.13 -8.60 12.76
CA ALA A 230 -13.89 -8.08 12.19
C ALA A 230 -13.15 -9.15 11.37
N ARG A 231 -12.40 -10.02 12.05
CA ARG A 231 -11.64 -11.12 11.42
C ARG A 231 -11.61 -12.36 12.32
N GLY A 232 -11.69 -13.53 11.68
CA GLY A 232 -11.46 -14.81 12.35
C GLY A 232 -10.01 -14.96 12.80
N GLY A 233 -9.81 -15.64 13.94
CA GLY A 233 -8.49 -15.83 14.55
C GLY A 233 -8.00 -14.65 15.42
N ILE A 234 -8.77 -13.55 15.56
CA ILE A 234 -8.52 -12.54 16.59
C ILE A 234 -8.98 -13.06 17.95
N VAL A 235 -10.09 -13.79 17.98
CA VAL A 235 -10.57 -14.53 19.12
C VAL A 235 -10.13 -15.97 18.99
N ASN A 236 -9.50 -16.53 20.01
CA ASN A 236 -9.21 -17.96 20.05
C ASN A 236 -10.52 -18.74 20.26
N GLU A 237 -10.92 -19.53 19.27
CA GLU A 237 -12.23 -20.20 19.25
C GLU A 237 -12.37 -21.28 20.35
N ASN A 238 -11.28 -21.99 20.67
CA ASN A 238 -11.27 -22.99 21.72
C ASN A 238 -11.43 -22.34 23.12
N ASP A 239 -10.69 -21.26 23.35
CA ASP A 239 -10.77 -20.53 24.62
C ASP A 239 -12.14 -19.85 24.78
N LEU A 240 -12.75 -19.37 23.69
CA LEU A 240 -14.13 -18.86 23.70
C LEU A 240 -15.14 -19.96 24.07
N TYR A 241 -14.99 -21.16 23.49
CA TYR A 241 -15.83 -22.30 23.83
C TYR A 241 -15.78 -22.62 25.31
N ASP A 242 -14.59 -22.69 25.91
CA ASP A 242 -14.40 -22.93 27.34
C ASP A 242 -15.01 -21.80 28.18
N ALA A 243 -14.88 -20.54 27.76
CA ALA A 243 -15.45 -19.38 28.43
C ALA A 243 -16.98 -19.36 28.40
N LEU A 244 -17.60 -19.82 27.30
CA LEU A 244 -19.04 -20.01 27.18
C LEU A 244 -19.52 -21.14 28.13
N LYS A 245 -18.87 -22.29 28.11
CA LYS A 245 -19.22 -23.45 28.97
C LYS A 245 -19.09 -23.15 30.47
N SER A 246 -18.14 -22.31 30.86
CA SER A 246 -17.98 -21.89 32.24
C SER A 246 -18.96 -20.77 32.67
N GLY A 247 -19.70 -20.17 31.73
CA GLY A 247 -20.56 -19.01 31.98
C GLY A 247 -19.80 -17.69 32.14
N LYS A 248 -18.49 -17.67 31.90
CA LYS A 248 -17.68 -16.46 31.90
C LYS A 248 -18.14 -15.51 30.78
N VAL A 249 -18.41 -16.04 29.62
CA VAL A 249 -19.08 -15.39 28.49
C VAL A 249 -20.52 -15.86 28.45
N ALA A 250 -21.48 -14.93 28.55
CA ALA A 250 -22.91 -15.25 28.53
C ALA A 250 -23.44 -15.54 27.11
N GLY A 251 -22.72 -15.08 26.10
CA GLY A 251 -23.04 -15.33 24.70
C GLY A 251 -22.06 -14.65 23.76
N ALA A 252 -21.95 -15.20 22.56
CA ALA A 252 -21.10 -14.66 21.51
C ALA A 252 -21.86 -14.48 20.18
N ALA A 253 -21.51 -13.43 19.43
CA ALA A 253 -21.99 -13.17 18.09
C ALA A 253 -20.80 -13.17 17.13
N LEU A 254 -20.76 -14.13 16.22
CA LEU A 254 -19.65 -14.37 15.32
C LEU A 254 -20.10 -14.25 13.86
N ASP A 255 -19.53 -13.31 13.13
CA ASP A 255 -19.68 -13.19 11.68
C ASP A 255 -18.50 -13.82 10.93
N VAL A 256 -17.40 -14.09 11.65
CA VAL A 256 -16.11 -14.53 11.12
C VAL A 256 -15.53 -15.67 11.95
N PHE A 257 -14.79 -16.57 11.30
CA PHE A 257 -14.17 -17.75 11.90
C PHE A 257 -12.69 -17.85 11.52
N GLU A 258 -11.91 -18.55 12.33
CA GLU A 258 -10.48 -18.79 12.06
C GLU A 258 -10.28 -19.46 10.71
N LYS A 259 -11.13 -20.44 10.40
CA LYS A 259 -11.25 -21.10 9.09
C LYS A 259 -12.61 -20.78 8.49
N GLU A 260 -12.64 -20.25 7.30
CA GLU A 260 -13.87 -19.92 6.57
C GLU A 260 -13.95 -20.70 5.24
N PRO A 261 -15.02 -21.54 5.03
CA PRO A 261 -16.08 -21.87 5.98
C PRO A 261 -15.56 -22.68 7.18
N PRO A 262 -16.18 -22.54 8.38
CA PRO A 262 -15.81 -23.32 9.55
C PRO A 262 -16.06 -24.82 9.31
N ASP A 263 -15.26 -25.66 9.97
CA ASP A 263 -15.46 -27.10 9.90
C ASP A 263 -16.82 -27.48 10.52
N ALA A 264 -17.45 -28.53 9.99
CA ALA A 264 -18.80 -28.93 10.42
C ALA A 264 -18.84 -29.40 11.90
N ASP A 265 -17.70 -29.78 12.45
CA ASP A 265 -17.51 -30.19 13.85
C ASP A 265 -16.98 -29.07 14.76
N ASN A 266 -16.97 -27.82 14.29
CA ASN A 266 -16.62 -26.68 15.11
C ASN A 266 -17.63 -26.55 16.29
N PRO A 267 -17.19 -26.71 17.55
CA PRO A 267 -18.10 -26.80 18.69
C PRO A 267 -18.88 -25.51 18.97
N LEU A 268 -18.43 -24.38 18.45
CA LEU A 268 -19.15 -23.10 18.57
C LEU A 268 -20.46 -23.08 17.78
N LEU A 269 -20.58 -23.88 16.70
CA LEU A 269 -21.79 -23.96 15.89
C LEU A 269 -22.94 -24.67 16.63
N ASP A 270 -22.62 -25.52 17.64
CA ASP A 270 -23.59 -26.25 18.45
C ASP A 270 -23.92 -25.55 19.78
N CYS A 271 -23.28 -24.40 20.08
CA CYS A 271 -23.54 -23.64 21.30
C CYS A 271 -24.81 -22.80 21.17
N GLU A 272 -25.80 -23.02 22.07
CA GLU A 272 -27.04 -22.21 22.11
C GLU A 272 -26.78 -20.73 22.43
N GLU A 273 -25.66 -20.42 23.12
CA GLU A 273 -25.23 -19.10 23.51
C GLU A 273 -24.54 -18.35 22.35
N VAL A 274 -24.28 -19.04 21.22
CA VAL A 274 -23.63 -18.45 20.04
C VAL A 274 -24.68 -18.16 18.96
N ILE A 275 -24.62 -16.99 18.39
CA ILE A 275 -25.24 -16.69 17.11
C ILE A 275 -24.16 -16.42 16.07
N CYS A 276 -24.34 -16.95 14.86
CA CYS A 276 -23.34 -16.82 13.81
C CYS A 276 -23.97 -16.49 12.46
N THR A 277 -23.20 -15.84 11.63
CA THR A 277 -23.53 -15.50 10.24
C THR A 277 -22.33 -15.81 9.33
N PRO A 278 -22.55 -16.15 8.05
CA PRO A 278 -21.50 -16.59 7.14
C PRO A 278 -20.78 -15.38 6.49
N HIS A 279 -20.08 -14.58 7.29
CA HIS A 279 -19.30 -13.40 6.89
C HIS A 279 -20.12 -12.39 6.07
N LEU A 280 -21.17 -11.86 6.69
CA LEU A 280 -22.14 -10.94 6.07
C LEU A 280 -21.86 -9.45 6.30
N GLY A 281 -20.80 -9.11 7.05
CA GLY A 281 -20.50 -7.73 7.43
C GLY A 281 -20.45 -6.72 6.27
N ALA A 282 -20.16 -7.16 5.03
CA ALA A 282 -20.18 -6.33 3.83
C ALA A 282 -21.28 -6.73 2.82
N SER A 283 -22.27 -7.53 3.22
CA SER A 283 -23.21 -8.17 2.30
C SER A 283 -24.51 -7.39 2.17
N THR A 284 -24.44 -6.13 1.78
CA THR A 284 -25.60 -5.31 1.34
C THR A 284 -25.43 -4.85 -0.09
N GLU A 285 -26.52 -4.50 -0.77
CA GLU A 285 -26.49 -4.02 -2.16
C GLU A 285 -25.69 -2.73 -2.27
N GLU A 286 -25.87 -1.79 -1.35
CA GLU A 286 -25.18 -0.50 -1.31
C GLU A 286 -23.67 -0.66 -1.11
N ALA A 287 -23.24 -1.51 -0.18
CA ALA A 287 -21.83 -1.77 0.03
C ALA A 287 -21.20 -2.45 -1.19
N GLN A 288 -21.86 -3.45 -1.76
CA GLN A 288 -21.38 -4.17 -2.94
C GLN A 288 -21.26 -3.27 -4.16
N GLU A 289 -22.22 -2.38 -4.38
CA GLU A 289 -22.15 -1.40 -5.45
C GLU A 289 -21.00 -0.40 -5.23
N LYS A 290 -20.93 0.18 -4.03
CA LYS A 290 -19.89 1.16 -3.68
C LYS A 290 -18.48 0.63 -3.85
N VAL A 291 -18.19 -0.60 -3.36
CA VAL A 291 -16.85 -1.18 -3.51
C VAL A 291 -16.55 -1.60 -4.95
N ALA A 292 -17.56 -2.00 -5.73
CA ALA A 292 -17.40 -2.37 -7.12
C ALA A 292 -17.07 -1.16 -8.00
N VAL A 293 -17.78 -0.05 -7.82
CA VAL A 293 -17.50 1.22 -8.51
C VAL A 293 -16.11 1.71 -8.14
N ALA A 294 -15.80 1.80 -6.84
CA ALA A 294 -14.52 2.32 -6.38
C ALA A 294 -13.31 1.51 -6.89
N VAL A 295 -13.38 0.16 -6.86
CA VAL A 295 -12.26 -0.66 -7.36
C VAL A 295 -12.10 -0.52 -8.88
N ALA A 296 -13.22 -0.41 -9.61
CA ALA A 296 -13.16 -0.26 -11.05
C ALA A 296 -12.54 1.07 -11.47
N GLU A 297 -12.97 2.18 -10.86
CA GLU A 297 -12.41 3.52 -11.11
C GLU A 297 -10.91 3.57 -10.82
N GLN A 298 -10.47 3.04 -9.67
CA GLN A 298 -9.06 3.00 -9.28
C GLN A 298 -8.21 2.18 -10.26
N MET A 299 -8.71 1.01 -10.69
CA MET A 299 -7.97 0.15 -11.62
C MET A 299 -7.91 0.74 -13.02
N VAL A 300 -8.99 1.37 -13.51
CA VAL A 300 -9.00 2.07 -14.81
C VAL A 300 -7.98 3.22 -14.79
N ASP A 301 -7.99 4.03 -13.73
CA ASP A 301 -7.06 5.16 -13.60
C ASP A 301 -5.59 4.69 -13.53
N TYR A 302 -5.33 3.60 -12.80
CA TYR A 302 -4.00 3.00 -12.78
C TYR A 302 -3.58 2.43 -14.14
N LEU A 303 -4.43 1.65 -14.78
CA LEU A 303 -4.09 0.99 -16.04
C LEU A 303 -3.87 1.99 -17.18
N LEU A 304 -4.65 3.08 -17.24
CA LEU A 304 -4.56 4.08 -18.31
C LEU A 304 -3.58 5.21 -18.01
N HIS A 305 -3.46 5.62 -16.75
CA HIS A 305 -2.73 6.83 -16.36
C HIS A 305 -1.60 6.57 -15.34
N GLY A 306 -1.48 5.34 -14.82
CA GLY A 306 -0.46 4.98 -13.82
C GLY A 306 -0.75 5.55 -12.43
N THR A 307 -1.93 6.11 -12.17
CA THR A 307 -2.30 6.69 -10.87
C THR A 307 -2.58 5.58 -9.85
N VAL A 308 -1.80 5.53 -8.78
CA VAL A 308 -1.97 4.54 -7.71
C VAL A 308 -2.81 5.11 -6.58
N MET A 309 -3.97 4.50 -6.30
CA MET A 309 -4.86 4.85 -5.21
C MET A 309 -5.17 3.62 -4.35
N ASN A 310 -5.20 3.80 -3.01
CA ASN A 310 -5.56 2.73 -2.06
C ASN A 310 -4.81 1.40 -2.31
N ALA A 311 -3.54 1.48 -2.66
CA ALA A 311 -2.70 0.31 -2.80
C ALA A 311 -2.14 -0.13 -1.44
N ALA A 312 -2.10 -1.42 -1.21
CA ALA A 312 -1.57 -2.00 0.02
C ALA A 312 -0.04 -2.16 0.01
N ASN A 313 0.54 -2.22 -1.18
CA ASN A 313 1.96 -2.51 -1.39
C ASN A 313 2.73 -1.41 -2.14
N VAL A 314 2.10 -0.26 -2.31
CA VAL A 314 2.74 0.95 -2.85
C VAL A 314 2.31 2.12 -1.98
N PRO A 315 3.22 3.05 -1.63
CA PRO A 315 2.83 4.27 -0.95
C PRO A 315 1.76 5.01 -1.76
N SER A 316 0.56 5.12 -1.22
CA SER A 316 -0.54 5.82 -1.89
C SER A 316 -0.49 7.31 -1.56
N VAL A 317 -0.73 8.14 -2.57
CA VAL A 317 -0.82 9.60 -2.44
C VAL A 317 -2.25 10.01 -2.73
N ALA A 318 -2.83 10.81 -1.86
CA ALA A 318 -4.13 11.40 -2.10
C ALA A 318 -4.10 12.27 -3.39
N SER A 319 -5.17 12.27 -4.16
CA SER A 319 -5.19 12.89 -5.50
C SER A 319 -4.90 14.40 -5.49
N ASP A 320 -5.26 15.10 -4.42
CA ASP A 320 -4.99 16.53 -4.21
C ASP A 320 -3.49 16.80 -3.96
N VAL A 321 -2.81 15.86 -3.29
CA VAL A 321 -1.37 15.94 -2.98
C VAL A 321 -0.51 15.48 -4.17
N LEU A 322 -1.05 14.61 -5.02
CA LEU A 322 -0.32 14.03 -6.16
C LEU A 322 0.18 15.12 -7.14
N GLN A 323 -0.61 16.16 -7.39
CA GLN A 323 -0.18 17.26 -8.27
C GLN A 323 1.05 17.99 -7.74
N THR A 324 1.14 18.16 -6.42
CA THR A 324 2.31 18.80 -5.77
C THR A 324 3.52 17.87 -5.74
N LEU A 325 3.32 16.56 -5.58
CA LEU A 325 4.40 15.58 -5.52
C LEU A 325 4.96 15.20 -6.90
N LYS A 326 4.16 15.24 -7.96
CA LYS A 326 4.53 14.79 -9.30
C LYS A 326 5.86 15.33 -9.82
N PRO A 327 6.20 16.63 -9.66
CA PRO A 327 7.52 17.14 -10.04
C PRO A 327 8.68 16.47 -9.29
N TYR A 328 8.51 16.24 -7.98
CA TYR A 328 9.52 15.59 -7.14
C TYR A 328 9.67 14.10 -7.44
N LEU A 329 8.58 13.40 -7.78
CA LEU A 329 8.64 12.01 -8.23
C LEU A 329 9.45 11.90 -9.53
N ASN A 330 9.20 12.79 -10.51
CA ASN A 330 9.94 12.85 -11.76
C ASN A 330 11.42 13.20 -11.54
N LEU A 331 11.72 14.20 -10.70
CA LEU A 331 13.10 14.55 -10.34
C LEU A 331 13.81 13.35 -9.71
N ALA A 332 13.22 12.72 -8.72
CA ALA A 332 13.80 11.59 -7.99
C ALA A 332 14.10 10.40 -8.92
N GLU A 333 13.16 10.05 -9.80
CA GLU A 333 13.37 8.98 -10.77
C GLU A 333 14.53 9.28 -11.72
N ARG A 334 14.63 10.52 -12.22
CA ARG A 334 15.71 10.96 -13.11
C ARG A 334 17.06 10.99 -12.39
N LEU A 335 17.13 11.48 -11.14
CA LEU A 335 18.34 11.44 -10.33
C LEU A 335 18.81 10.00 -10.09
N GLY A 336 17.86 9.11 -9.74
CA GLY A 336 18.15 7.68 -9.59
C GLY A 336 18.69 7.07 -10.88
N SER A 337 18.00 7.28 -12.01
CA SER A 337 18.41 6.73 -13.32
C SER A 337 19.77 7.26 -13.77
N PHE A 338 20.04 8.55 -13.58
CA PHE A 338 21.33 9.14 -13.87
C PHE A 338 22.44 8.47 -13.03
N GLN A 339 22.21 8.39 -11.72
CA GLN A 339 23.20 7.83 -10.79
C GLN A 339 23.45 6.34 -11.06
N GLY A 340 22.39 5.57 -11.36
CA GLY A 340 22.49 4.13 -11.64
C GLY A 340 23.32 3.80 -12.89
N GLN A 341 23.45 4.74 -13.82
CA GLN A 341 24.23 4.56 -15.05
C GLN A 341 25.70 5.02 -14.93
N ILE A 342 26.05 5.77 -13.89
CA ILE A 342 27.41 6.26 -13.69
C ILE A 342 28.17 5.52 -12.59
N VAL A 343 27.49 4.99 -11.57
CA VAL A 343 28.16 4.26 -10.49
C VAL A 343 28.72 2.93 -10.95
N THR A 344 29.88 2.56 -10.39
CA THR A 344 30.54 1.30 -10.67
C THR A 344 30.63 0.43 -9.41
N GLY A 345 30.53 -0.89 -9.58
CA GLY A 345 30.61 -1.84 -8.46
C GLY A 345 29.25 -2.25 -7.90
N GLY A 346 29.28 -3.03 -6.83
CA GLY A 346 28.07 -3.51 -6.14
C GLY A 346 27.55 -2.49 -5.13
N LEU A 347 26.26 -2.17 -5.20
CA LEU A 347 25.60 -1.25 -4.29
C LEU A 347 25.62 -1.80 -2.85
N GLN A 348 25.96 -0.96 -1.88
CA GLN A 348 25.99 -1.28 -0.46
C GLN A 348 25.00 -0.41 0.34
N GLU A 349 25.03 0.91 0.08
CA GLU A 349 24.21 1.88 0.80
C GLU A 349 23.69 2.97 -0.16
N VAL A 350 22.44 3.34 0.02
CA VAL A 350 21.76 4.44 -0.68
C VAL A 350 21.23 5.39 0.38
N SER A 351 21.84 6.57 0.49
CA SER A 351 21.42 7.61 1.43
C SER A 351 20.75 8.75 0.67
N ILE A 352 19.54 9.11 1.09
CA ILE A 352 18.73 10.14 0.47
C ILE A 352 18.45 11.21 1.53
N GLU A 353 18.81 12.45 1.22
CA GLU A 353 18.51 13.59 2.06
C GLU A 353 17.51 14.52 1.36
N TYR A 354 16.46 14.85 2.07
CA TYR A 354 15.41 15.76 1.65
C TYR A 354 15.55 17.06 2.43
N SER A 355 15.80 18.19 1.76
CA SER A 355 16.04 19.48 2.38
C SER A 355 15.04 20.54 1.92
N GLY A 356 14.59 21.42 2.83
CA GLY A 356 13.63 22.47 2.56
C GLY A 356 12.18 21.98 2.47
N GLU A 357 11.34 22.59 1.61
CA GLU A 357 9.90 22.28 1.53
C GLU A 357 9.58 20.82 1.23
N VAL A 358 10.41 20.13 0.44
CA VAL A 358 10.22 18.70 0.15
C VAL A 358 10.32 17.82 1.40
N ALA A 359 11.04 18.26 2.44
CA ALA A 359 11.16 17.54 3.70
C ALA A 359 9.85 17.51 4.51
N GLU A 360 8.97 18.50 4.31
CA GLU A 360 7.66 18.59 4.96
C GLU A 360 6.61 17.67 4.30
N MET A 361 6.93 17.16 3.11
CA MET A 361 6.03 16.27 2.36
C MET A 361 6.15 14.82 2.81
N ASN A 362 5.24 13.96 2.31
CA ASN A 362 5.44 12.51 2.37
C ASN A 362 6.53 12.12 1.36
N VAL A 363 7.73 11.86 1.86
CA VAL A 363 8.91 11.53 1.02
C VAL A 363 8.98 10.06 0.61
N GLU A 364 8.12 9.21 1.16
CA GLU A 364 8.16 7.77 0.86
C GLU A 364 7.93 7.46 -0.63
N PRO A 365 6.92 8.04 -1.33
CA PRO A 365 6.77 7.88 -2.77
C PRO A 365 7.97 8.40 -3.57
N ILE A 366 8.60 9.50 -3.10
CA ILE A 366 9.79 10.09 -3.73
C ILE A 366 10.98 9.13 -3.61
N THR A 367 11.17 8.53 -2.41
CA THR A 367 12.18 7.50 -2.16
C THR A 367 12.00 6.30 -3.10
N VAL A 368 10.77 5.82 -3.25
CA VAL A 368 10.45 4.69 -4.15
C VAL A 368 10.76 5.02 -5.61
N SER A 369 10.40 6.23 -6.07
CA SER A 369 10.71 6.70 -7.43
C SER A 369 12.20 6.75 -7.69
N LEU A 370 12.96 7.24 -6.72
CA LEU A 370 14.41 7.30 -6.79
C LEU A 370 15.05 5.92 -6.86
N LEU A 371 14.60 4.99 -6.00
CA LEU A 371 15.08 3.60 -5.99
C LEU A 371 14.76 2.88 -7.31
N LYS A 372 13.56 3.07 -7.85
CA LYS A 372 13.20 2.55 -9.17
C LYS A 372 14.17 3.06 -10.23
N GLY A 373 14.39 4.37 -10.29
CA GLY A 373 15.32 4.98 -11.23
C GLY A 373 16.74 4.40 -11.09
N LEU A 374 17.24 4.31 -9.85
CA LEU A 374 18.60 3.83 -9.57
C LEU A 374 18.81 2.35 -9.94
N LEU A 375 17.85 1.49 -9.59
CA LEU A 375 17.99 0.04 -9.74
C LEU A 375 17.70 -0.45 -11.15
N HIS A 376 16.77 0.18 -11.87
CA HIS A 376 16.37 -0.25 -13.20
C HIS A 376 17.54 -0.38 -14.20
N PRO A 377 18.43 0.63 -14.40
CA PRO A 377 19.55 0.52 -15.32
C PRO A 377 20.64 -0.45 -14.85
N ILE A 378 20.77 -0.68 -13.54
CA ILE A 378 21.80 -1.57 -12.97
C ILE A 378 21.42 -3.04 -13.13
N LEU A 379 20.15 -3.37 -12.86
CA LEU A 379 19.73 -4.76 -12.72
C LEU A 379 19.20 -5.36 -14.01
N GLN A 380 18.80 -4.53 -14.99
CA GLN A 380 18.17 -4.98 -16.24
C GLN A 380 16.98 -5.93 -16.01
N GLU A 381 16.41 -5.91 -14.81
CA GLU A 381 15.22 -6.64 -14.39
C GLU A 381 14.01 -5.69 -14.41
N ASP A 382 12.80 -6.24 -14.37
CA ASP A 382 11.56 -5.45 -14.28
C ASP A 382 11.41 -4.78 -12.90
N VAL A 383 12.23 -3.77 -12.62
CA VAL A 383 12.12 -2.94 -11.41
C VAL A 383 11.11 -1.83 -11.66
N ASN A 384 10.11 -1.76 -10.79
CA ASN A 384 9.05 -0.75 -10.86
C ASN A 384 8.79 -0.11 -9.47
N TYR A 385 7.81 0.78 -9.36
CA TYR A 385 7.46 1.47 -8.10
C TYR A 385 6.97 0.52 -6.99
N VAL A 386 6.56 -0.70 -7.32
CA VAL A 386 6.05 -1.67 -6.35
C VAL A 386 7.19 -2.44 -5.71
N ASN A 387 8.10 -2.98 -6.54
CA ASN A 387 9.12 -3.91 -6.10
C ASN A 387 10.47 -3.27 -5.77
N ALA A 388 10.75 -2.03 -6.20
CA ALA A 388 12.07 -1.40 -5.99
C ALA A 388 12.58 -1.44 -4.54
N PRO A 389 11.76 -1.15 -3.50
CA PRO A 389 12.22 -1.26 -2.10
C PRO A 389 12.53 -2.69 -1.67
N VAL A 390 11.74 -3.67 -2.15
CA VAL A 390 11.93 -5.09 -1.82
C VAL A 390 13.16 -5.63 -2.52
N VAL A 391 13.36 -5.30 -3.79
CA VAL A 391 14.56 -5.65 -4.57
C VAL A 391 15.82 -5.11 -3.91
N ALA A 392 15.82 -3.85 -3.46
CA ALA A 392 16.94 -3.26 -2.73
C ALA A 392 17.25 -4.05 -1.44
N LYS A 393 16.20 -4.36 -0.66
CA LYS A 393 16.33 -5.12 0.59
C LYS A 393 16.85 -6.54 0.37
N ASP A 394 16.29 -7.27 -0.59
CA ASP A 394 16.68 -8.66 -0.89
C ASP A 394 18.13 -8.74 -1.39
N ARG A 395 18.65 -7.67 -1.99
CA ARG A 395 20.05 -7.51 -2.39
C ARG A 395 20.97 -6.98 -1.28
N GLY A 396 20.44 -6.78 -0.07
CA GLY A 396 21.21 -6.30 1.09
C GLY A 396 21.64 -4.83 0.97
N ILE A 397 21.01 -4.03 0.11
CA ILE A 397 21.30 -2.61 -0.03
C ILE A 397 20.64 -1.87 1.14
N LYS A 398 21.46 -1.17 1.93
CA LYS A 398 20.97 -0.35 3.04
C LYS A 398 20.41 0.96 2.50
N ILE A 399 19.15 1.27 2.85
CA ILE A 399 18.48 2.52 2.47
C ILE A 399 18.36 3.41 3.70
N ILE A 400 18.80 4.66 3.58
CA ILE A 400 18.71 5.69 4.61
C ILE A 400 18.02 6.91 4.01
N ALA A 401 16.87 7.30 4.58
CA ALA A 401 16.18 8.54 4.22
C ALA A 401 16.22 9.51 5.40
N SER A 402 16.67 10.72 5.18
CA SER A 402 16.74 11.77 6.18
C SER A 402 16.05 13.05 5.71
N LYS A 403 15.54 13.83 6.65
CA LYS A 403 14.84 15.08 6.40
C LYS A 403 15.47 16.21 7.17
N THR A 404 15.65 17.36 6.54
CA THR A 404 16.07 18.60 7.19
C THR A 404 15.26 19.78 6.65
N SER A 405 14.75 20.60 7.54
CA SER A 405 14.05 21.83 7.16
C SER A 405 15.00 22.93 6.70
N ALA A 406 16.28 22.84 7.04
CA ALA A 406 17.30 23.79 6.62
C ALA A 406 17.69 23.52 5.15
N SER A 407 17.58 24.54 4.31
CA SER A 407 18.13 24.55 2.95
C SER A 407 18.81 25.90 2.74
N GLU A 408 20.09 25.88 2.38
CA GLU A 408 20.87 27.12 2.27
C GLU A 408 20.70 27.80 0.90
N ASP A 409 20.68 26.99 -0.19
CA ASP A 409 20.73 27.53 -1.56
C ASP A 409 19.43 27.32 -2.37
N PHE A 410 18.56 26.39 -1.97
CA PHE A 410 17.38 25.98 -2.74
C PHE A 410 16.13 25.87 -1.86
N ILE A 411 14.97 26.18 -2.41
CA ILE A 411 13.67 26.00 -1.71
C ILE A 411 13.43 24.54 -1.34
N SER A 412 13.84 23.64 -2.22
CA SER A 412 13.79 22.18 -2.03
C SER A 412 15.01 21.55 -2.69
N LEU A 413 15.61 20.57 -2.03
CA LEU A 413 16.77 19.83 -2.55
C LEU A 413 16.60 18.34 -2.22
N ILE A 414 16.86 17.49 -3.21
CA ILE A 414 16.99 16.04 -3.04
C ILE A 414 18.43 15.67 -3.31
N THR A 415 19.12 15.15 -2.30
CA THR A 415 20.50 14.67 -2.43
C THR A 415 20.53 13.16 -2.34
N LEU A 416 21.01 12.51 -3.36
CA LEU A 416 21.25 11.07 -3.43
C LEU A 416 22.74 10.78 -3.31
N ARG A 417 23.10 10.01 -2.31
CA ARG A 417 24.45 9.48 -2.09
C ARG A 417 24.42 7.97 -2.22
N VAL A 418 25.24 7.45 -3.12
CA VAL A 418 25.34 6.00 -3.37
C VAL A 418 26.74 5.54 -3.01
N LYS A 419 26.82 4.54 -2.14
CA LYS A 419 28.05 3.86 -1.76
C LYS A 419 28.08 2.47 -2.35
N THR A 420 29.14 2.18 -3.09
CA THR A 420 29.43 0.86 -3.64
C THR A 420 30.65 0.26 -2.95
N ASN A 421 31.02 -0.96 -3.34
CA ASN A 421 32.27 -1.57 -2.89
C ASN A 421 33.53 -0.96 -3.55
N LYS A 422 33.39 -0.01 -4.48
CA LYS A 422 34.49 0.62 -5.20
C LYS A 422 34.57 2.13 -4.97
N GLU A 423 33.45 2.80 -4.83
CA GLU A 423 33.36 4.25 -4.78
C GLU A 423 32.15 4.76 -4.00
N GLU A 424 32.17 6.04 -3.70
CA GLU A 424 31.02 6.78 -3.21
C GLU A 424 30.78 7.95 -4.18
N SER A 425 29.53 8.13 -4.61
CA SER A 425 29.13 9.17 -5.56
C SER A 425 27.87 9.88 -5.07
N VAL A 426 27.76 11.17 -5.39
CA VAL A 426 26.68 12.05 -4.95
C VAL A 426 26.07 12.76 -6.14
N ILE A 427 24.73 12.81 -6.18
CA ILE A 427 24.00 13.68 -7.10
C ILE A 427 22.94 14.44 -6.31
N ALA A 428 22.75 15.73 -6.61
CA ALA A 428 21.67 16.50 -6.02
C ALA A 428 20.87 17.22 -7.09
N GLY A 429 19.57 17.35 -6.84
CA GLY A 429 18.65 18.01 -7.76
C GLY A 429 17.56 18.79 -7.05
N THR A 430 17.01 19.75 -7.77
CA THR A 430 15.93 20.64 -7.33
C THR A 430 14.90 20.82 -8.42
N ILE A 431 13.78 21.46 -8.08
CA ILE A 431 12.75 21.89 -9.02
C ILE A 431 12.86 23.39 -9.21
N PHE A 432 13.07 23.85 -10.43
CA PHE A 432 12.91 25.25 -10.79
C PHE A 432 11.50 25.52 -11.30
N GLY A 433 10.97 26.68 -10.97
CA GLY A 433 9.60 27.04 -11.28
C GLY A 433 8.60 26.13 -10.56
N LYS A 434 7.68 25.51 -11.29
CA LYS A 434 6.65 24.60 -10.71
C LYS A 434 6.90 23.12 -11.01
N SER A 435 7.68 22.79 -12.04
CA SER A 435 7.78 21.42 -12.53
C SER A 435 9.10 21.02 -13.13
N ASP A 436 10.04 21.93 -13.32
CA ASP A 436 11.24 21.71 -14.11
C ASP A 436 12.36 21.07 -13.26
N PRO A 437 12.72 19.79 -13.48
CA PRO A 437 13.77 19.14 -12.73
C PRO A 437 15.16 19.60 -13.19
N TRP A 438 16.03 19.87 -12.24
CA TRP A 438 17.42 20.24 -12.48
C TRP A 438 18.37 19.47 -11.59
N ILE A 439 19.49 19.01 -12.15
CA ILE A 439 20.65 18.51 -11.43
C ILE A 439 21.52 19.73 -11.07
N VAL A 440 21.81 19.89 -9.78
CA VAL A 440 22.56 21.04 -9.27
C VAL A 440 23.93 20.67 -8.71
N GLN A 441 24.16 19.35 -8.50
CA GLN A 441 25.45 18.85 -8.06
C GLN A 441 25.69 17.43 -8.59
N ILE A 442 26.94 17.16 -8.99
CA ILE A 442 27.44 15.79 -9.23
C ILE A 442 28.83 15.73 -8.56
N ASP A 443 28.94 14.83 -7.57
CA ASP A 443 30.12 14.72 -6.69
C ASP A 443 30.53 16.09 -6.11
N GLN A 444 31.77 16.54 -6.34
CA GLN A 444 32.26 17.86 -5.91
C GLN A 444 31.89 19.00 -6.88
N PHE A 445 31.28 18.70 -8.02
CA PHE A 445 31.00 19.72 -9.04
C PHE A 445 29.59 20.31 -8.85
N ARG A 446 29.51 21.63 -8.65
CA ARG A 446 28.25 22.37 -8.81
C ARG A 446 28.01 22.58 -10.30
N ILE A 447 26.80 22.24 -10.75
CA ILE A 447 26.41 22.30 -12.15
C ILE A 447 24.91 22.59 -12.24
N GLU A 448 24.46 23.20 -13.31
CA GLU A 448 23.06 23.45 -13.58
C GLU A 448 22.66 22.72 -14.87
N ALA A 449 22.20 21.46 -14.74
CA ALA A 449 21.87 20.62 -15.87
C ALA A 449 20.42 20.15 -15.82
N VAL A 450 19.72 20.24 -16.95
CA VAL A 450 18.40 19.61 -17.12
C VAL A 450 18.62 18.13 -17.43
N PRO A 451 18.02 17.21 -16.66
CA PRO A 451 18.12 15.78 -16.96
C PRO A 451 17.28 15.43 -18.18
N GLU A 452 17.88 15.46 -19.37
CA GLU A 452 17.24 15.14 -20.66
C GLU A 452 17.39 13.65 -21.01
N ASN A 453 16.67 13.20 -22.03
CA ASN A 453 16.61 11.77 -22.37
C ASN A 453 17.94 11.19 -22.86
N TYR A 454 18.77 11.98 -23.51
CA TYR A 454 20.09 11.54 -24.00
C TYR A 454 21.16 12.51 -23.56
N MET A 455 22.07 12.05 -22.71
CA MET A 455 23.14 12.88 -22.16
C MET A 455 24.48 12.16 -22.24
N LEU A 456 25.54 12.95 -22.34
CA LEU A 456 26.93 12.50 -22.27
C LEU A 456 27.58 13.19 -21.09
N LEU A 457 28.07 12.44 -20.15
CA LEU A 457 28.84 12.92 -19.00
C LEU A 457 30.33 12.68 -19.24
N PHE A 458 31.13 13.75 -19.21
CA PHE A 458 32.57 13.67 -19.31
C PHE A 458 33.22 14.16 -18.03
N HIS A 459 34.17 13.41 -17.52
CA HIS A 459 35.20 13.92 -16.61
C HIS A 459 36.46 14.21 -17.41
N THR A 460 36.97 15.42 -17.31
CA THR A 460 38.09 15.86 -18.12
C THR A 460 39.13 16.63 -17.28
N HIS A 461 40.31 16.81 -17.80
CA HIS A 461 41.25 17.84 -17.31
C HIS A 461 40.85 19.19 -17.89
N ASP A 462 40.83 20.25 -17.07
CA ASP A 462 40.52 21.61 -17.51
C ASP A 462 41.68 22.15 -18.38
N ARG A 463 41.66 21.83 -19.66
CA ARG A 463 42.70 22.18 -20.64
C ARG A 463 42.05 22.75 -21.90
N PRO A 464 42.75 23.73 -22.55
CA PRO A 464 42.34 24.24 -23.87
C PRO A 464 42.20 23.11 -24.89
N GLY A 465 41.12 23.17 -25.73
CA GLY A 465 40.90 22.23 -26.79
C GLY A 465 39.91 21.09 -26.44
N VAL A 466 39.66 20.80 -25.16
CA VAL A 466 38.77 19.71 -24.75
C VAL A 466 37.35 19.83 -25.37
N ILE A 467 36.71 20.96 -25.16
CA ILE A 467 35.35 21.22 -25.72
C ILE A 467 35.39 21.20 -27.24
N GLY A 468 36.41 21.77 -27.85
CA GLY A 468 36.59 21.78 -29.30
C GLY A 468 36.75 20.38 -29.90
N ASN A 469 37.55 19.52 -29.27
CA ASN A 469 37.72 18.13 -29.70
C ASN A 469 36.44 17.33 -29.61
N ILE A 470 35.71 17.43 -28.47
CA ILE A 470 34.42 16.76 -28.27
C ILE A 470 33.40 17.25 -29.30
N GLY A 471 33.23 18.58 -29.44
CA GLY A 471 32.29 19.17 -30.41
C GLY A 471 32.60 18.80 -31.85
N THR A 472 33.89 18.79 -32.23
CA THR A 472 34.33 18.41 -33.58
C THR A 472 34.05 16.93 -33.85
N THR A 473 34.26 16.06 -32.87
CA THR A 473 33.98 14.63 -33.01
C THR A 473 32.46 14.38 -33.19
N LEU A 474 31.62 15.01 -32.38
CA LEU A 474 30.16 14.91 -32.54
C LEU A 474 29.71 15.47 -33.90
N ALA A 475 30.24 16.59 -34.33
CA ALA A 475 29.93 17.19 -35.63
C ALA A 475 30.29 16.28 -36.82
N LYS A 476 31.45 15.57 -36.78
CA LYS A 476 31.85 14.60 -37.81
C LYS A 476 30.82 13.46 -37.97
N HIS A 477 30.14 13.12 -36.90
CA HIS A 477 29.08 12.10 -36.90
C HIS A 477 27.69 12.67 -37.05
N SER A 478 27.53 13.95 -37.39
CA SER A 478 26.25 14.65 -37.57
C SER A 478 25.37 14.61 -36.31
N ILE A 479 25.99 14.61 -35.12
CA ILE A 479 25.28 14.62 -33.83
C ILE A 479 25.19 16.08 -33.37
N ASN A 480 23.96 16.55 -33.17
CA ASN A 480 23.69 17.88 -32.65
C ASN A 480 23.75 17.91 -31.13
N ILE A 481 24.29 19.00 -30.58
CA ILE A 481 24.32 19.30 -29.16
C ILE A 481 23.16 20.27 -28.87
N SER A 482 22.17 19.82 -28.13
CA SER A 482 21.01 20.67 -27.74
C SER A 482 21.34 21.55 -26.53
N ARG A 483 22.14 21.03 -25.58
CA ARG A 483 22.60 21.76 -24.40
C ARG A 483 24.02 21.36 -24.02
N MET A 484 24.72 22.26 -23.37
CA MET A 484 26.07 22.03 -22.83
C MET A 484 26.21 22.73 -21.47
N GLN A 485 26.64 21.99 -20.48
CA GLN A 485 26.92 22.48 -19.13
C GLN A 485 28.33 22.09 -18.72
N PHE A 486 29.05 23.02 -18.13
CA PHE A 486 30.45 22.85 -17.74
C PHE A 486 30.66 23.28 -16.29
N GLY A 487 31.17 22.37 -15.47
CA GLY A 487 31.59 22.63 -14.11
C GLY A 487 33.07 22.34 -13.94
N ARG A 488 33.81 23.16 -13.16
CA ARG A 488 35.18 22.90 -12.82
C ARG A 488 35.45 23.01 -11.33
N GLU A 489 36.33 22.17 -10.83
CA GLU A 489 36.75 22.21 -9.44
C GLU A 489 37.62 23.45 -9.15
N LYS A 490 38.67 23.66 -9.98
CA LYS A 490 39.58 24.79 -9.95
C LYS A 490 40.26 24.96 -11.32
N VAL A 491 40.89 26.09 -11.53
CA VAL A 491 41.69 26.34 -12.76
C VAL A 491 42.77 25.26 -12.94
N GLU A 492 42.86 24.69 -14.14
CA GLU A 492 43.73 23.56 -14.51
C GLU A 492 43.51 22.26 -13.71
N GLY A 493 42.43 22.17 -12.98
CA GLY A 493 42.01 20.98 -12.22
C GLY A 493 41.23 19.95 -13.05
N LYS A 494 40.34 19.25 -12.37
CA LYS A 494 39.34 18.40 -13.03
C LYS A 494 38.11 19.23 -13.39
N SER A 495 37.45 18.84 -14.46
CA SER A 495 36.20 19.44 -14.91
C SER A 495 35.19 18.40 -15.30
N LEU A 496 33.93 18.76 -15.20
CA LEU A 496 32.76 17.99 -15.57
C LEU A 496 32.05 18.68 -16.73
N LEU A 497 31.73 17.93 -17.77
CA LEU A 497 30.97 18.43 -18.90
C LEU A 497 29.79 17.51 -19.12
N ILE A 498 28.58 18.09 -19.19
CA ILE A 498 27.37 17.41 -19.59
C ILE A 498 26.90 17.97 -20.93
N LEU A 499 26.68 17.09 -21.88
CA LEU A 499 26.12 17.43 -23.18
C LEU A 499 24.76 16.69 -23.31
N SER A 500 23.74 17.39 -23.76
CA SER A 500 22.49 16.78 -24.21
C SER A 500 22.50 16.68 -25.74
N THR A 501 22.01 15.56 -26.27
CA THR A 501 21.95 15.28 -27.71
C THR A 501 20.52 14.98 -28.16
N ASP A 502 20.24 15.16 -29.45
CA ASP A 502 18.89 14.92 -30.01
C ASP A 502 18.53 13.42 -30.11
N GLY A 503 19.48 12.52 -29.87
CA GLY A 503 19.28 11.09 -29.96
C GLY A 503 20.41 10.28 -29.31
N SER A 504 20.25 8.97 -29.30
CA SER A 504 21.26 8.03 -28.77
C SER A 504 22.52 8.00 -29.64
N ILE A 505 23.66 7.74 -29.03
CA ILE A 505 24.97 7.67 -29.69
C ILE A 505 25.43 6.22 -29.75
N SER A 506 26.02 5.82 -30.88
CA SER A 506 26.54 4.47 -31.06
C SER A 506 27.76 4.19 -30.17
N ASN A 507 27.94 2.94 -29.76
CA ASN A 507 29.09 2.52 -28.96
C ASN A 507 30.43 2.85 -29.63
N GLU A 508 30.51 2.82 -30.95
CA GLU A 508 31.72 3.18 -31.69
C GLU A 508 32.13 4.65 -31.46
N ILE A 509 31.16 5.55 -31.47
CA ILE A 509 31.39 6.97 -31.21
C ILE A 509 31.74 7.22 -29.74
N ILE A 510 31.11 6.48 -28.83
CA ILE A 510 31.40 6.51 -27.39
C ILE A 510 32.88 6.17 -27.16
N GLU A 511 33.38 5.07 -27.75
CA GLU A 511 34.79 4.69 -27.60
C GLU A 511 35.74 5.73 -28.21
N GLN A 512 35.41 6.27 -29.39
CA GLN A 512 36.21 7.37 -29.97
C GLN A 512 36.29 8.59 -29.05
N MET A 513 35.21 8.94 -28.37
CA MET A 513 35.19 10.08 -27.44
C MET A 513 35.94 9.80 -26.14
N ARG A 514 36.02 8.56 -25.69
CA ARG A 514 36.82 8.15 -24.53
C ARG A 514 38.34 8.31 -24.78
N GLU A 515 38.76 8.15 -26.02
CA GLU A 515 40.16 8.27 -26.43
C GLU A 515 40.61 9.71 -26.70
N LEU A 516 39.69 10.70 -26.63
CA LEU A 516 40.05 12.10 -26.88
C LEU A 516 41.03 12.63 -25.83
N PRO A 517 41.99 13.50 -26.25
CA PRO A 517 42.95 14.09 -25.32
C PRO A 517 42.26 14.80 -24.15
N HIS A 518 42.78 14.55 -22.96
CA HIS A 518 42.31 15.13 -21.69
C HIS A 518 40.94 14.64 -21.20
N VAL A 519 40.30 13.69 -21.86
CA VAL A 519 39.15 12.96 -21.33
C VAL A 519 39.65 11.93 -20.32
N ILE A 520 39.11 11.96 -19.10
CA ILE A 520 39.40 11.02 -18.02
C ILE A 520 38.43 9.84 -18.07
N SER A 521 37.15 10.15 -18.20
CA SER A 521 36.09 9.16 -18.36
C SER A 521 34.89 9.76 -19.10
N MET A 522 34.08 8.90 -19.71
CA MET A 522 32.88 9.30 -20.41
C MET A 522 31.81 8.22 -20.20
N SER A 523 30.58 8.66 -19.87
CA SER A 523 29.38 7.85 -19.76
C SER A 523 28.28 8.42 -20.65
N ALA A 524 27.62 7.54 -21.40
CA ALA A 524 26.38 7.88 -22.09
C ALA A 524 25.21 7.51 -21.17
N ILE A 525 24.27 8.43 -21.00
CA ILE A 525 23.16 8.34 -20.07
C ILE A 525 21.86 8.48 -20.87
N GLN A 526 20.94 7.56 -20.62
CA GLN A 526 19.60 7.57 -21.19
C GLN A 526 18.56 7.54 -20.06
N ILE A 527 17.71 8.57 -19.97
CA ILE A 527 16.68 8.70 -18.92
C ILE A 527 15.30 8.48 -19.50
#